data_3ffa3424d2c28f678ed008e41ec4d3a3
#
_entry.id   3ffa3424d2c28f678ed008e41ec4d3a3
#
_cell.length_a   1.000
_cell.length_b   1.000
_cell.length_c   1.000
_cell.angle_alpha   90.00
_cell.angle_beta   90.00
_cell.angle_gamma   90.00
#
_symmetry.space_group_name_H-M   'P 1'
#
loop_
_entity.id
_entity.type
_entity.pdbx_description
1 polymer ?
#
loop_
_entity_poly.entity_id
_entity_poly.type
_entity_poly.pdbx_seq_one_letter_code
_entity_poly.pdbx_strand_id
1 'polypeptide(L)'
;MTTTELFDYIESQEATYSPCEQGTPDCPTVLLPGLDGWHNVPVASGGGIYLARANTERAVDGWAPNAVVLQGRLSRILPPGDLLGRAHYDTANLPAWDEEVRSFERWHGHPSLFVEGTYEHESRSLFCTTRYVLVRNQQGLFMIQLTTTIRSDGMDDLYADAGTFDSDMRII
;
A
#
# COMPACT_ATOMS: atom_id res chain seq x y z
N MET A 1 4.58 15.52 13.04
CA MET A 1 3.98 14.46 12.20
C MET A 1 3.12 15.17 11.16
N THR A 2 3.46 15.06 9.91
CA THR A 2 2.59 15.61 8.86
C THR A 2 1.39 14.70 8.79
N THR A 3 0.23 15.15 9.26
CA THR A 3 -1.04 14.45 9.07
C THR A 3 -1.32 14.42 7.57
N THR A 4 -1.81 13.30 7.06
CA THR A 4 -2.20 13.16 5.67
C THR A 4 -3.67 13.55 5.52
N GLU A 5 -4.10 13.97 4.33
CA GLU A 5 -5.51 14.33 4.08
C GLU A 5 -6.46 13.16 4.40
N LEU A 6 -6.01 11.93 4.21
CA LEU A 6 -6.78 10.73 4.54
C LEU A 6 -7.03 10.62 6.06
N PHE A 7 -5.98 10.77 6.87
CA PHE A 7 -6.12 10.66 8.32
C PHE A 7 -6.84 11.85 8.93
N ASP A 8 -6.62 13.07 8.41
CA ASP A 8 -7.38 14.26 8.81
C ASP A 8 -8.89 14.09 8.53
N TYR A 9 -9.23 13.49 7.38
CA TYR A 9 -10.61 13.16 7.07
C TYR A 9 -11.20 12.13 8.05
N ILE A 10 -10.49 11.02 8.30
CA ILE A 10 -10.92 9.98 9.25
C ILE A 10 -11.21 10.61 10.62
N GLU A 11 -10.30 11.43 11.13
CA GLU A 11 -10.44 12.12 12.40
C GLU A 11 -11.63 13.10 12.40
N SER A 12 -11.81 13.86 11.30
CA SER A 12 -12.95 14.78 11.15
C SER A 12 -14.31 14.08 11.20
N GLN A 13 -14.35 12.78 10.88
CA GLN A 13 -15.54 11.94 10.96
C GLN A 13 -15.69 11.26 12.34
N GLU A 14 -14.93 11.70 13.35
CA GLU A 14 -14.87 11.08 14.68
C GLU A 14 -14.58 9.57 14.59
N ALA A 15 -13.79 9.17 13.61
CA ALA A 15 -13.32 7.80 13.41
C ALA A 15 -11.84 7.69 13.75
N THR A 16 -11.40 6.49 14.07
CA THR A 16 -10.00 6.17 14.30
C THR A 16 -9.56 5.05 13.37
N TYR A 17 -8.28 5.06 13.01
CA TYR A 17 -7.61 4.00 12.31
C TYR A 17 -6.70 3.25 13.27
N SER A 18 -6.93 1.94 13.40
CA SER A 18 -6.14 1.06 14.26
C SER A 18 -5.35 0.08 13.39
N PRO A 19 -4.02 0.16 13.36
CA PRO A 19 -3.21 -0.78 12.58
C PRO A 19 -3.48 -2.23 12.98
N CYS A 20 -3.55 -3.12 11.98
CA CYS A 20 -3.57 -4.56 12.16
C CYS A 20 -2.15 -5.11 11.93
N GLU A 21 -1.70 -5.98 12.82
CA GLU A 21 -0.49 -6.79 12.64
C GLU A 21 -0.86 -8.21 12.22
N GLN A 22 0.11 -8.97 11.71
CA GLN A 22 -0.13 -10.37 11.41
C GLN A 22 -0.60 -11.13 12.67
N GLY A 23 -1.69 -11.88 12.54
CA GLY A 23 -2.29 -12.61 13.65
C GLY A 23 -3.19 -11.77 14.56
N THR A 24 -3.41 -10.47 14.28
CA THR A 24 -4.42 -9.69 14.98
C THR A 24 -5.80 -10.34 14.78
N PRO A 25 -6.51 -10.69 15.88
CA PRO A 25 -7.84 -11.28 15.77
C PRO A 25 -8.80 -10.38 14.99
N ASP A 26 -9.68 -11.02 14.22
CA ASP A 26 -10.75 -10.36 13.48
C ASP A 26 -10.28 -9.44 12.33
N CYS A 27 -9.00 -9.34 12.08
CA CYS A 27 -8.45 -8.65 10.90
C CYS A 27 -8.35 -9.60 9.70
N PRO A 28 -8.65 -9.14 8.48
CA PRO A 28 -8.41 -9.94 7.28
C PRO A 28 -6.95 -10.37 7.16
N THR A 29 -6.73 -11.57 6.65
CA THR A 29 -5.38 -12.04 6.35
C THR A 29 -4.99 -11.61 4.94
N VAL A 30 -3.87 -10.91 4.80
CA VAL A 30 -3.32 -10.50 3.51
C VAL A 30 -2.13 -11.37 3.16
N LEU A 31 -2.14 -11.93 1.95
CA LEU A 31 -1.08 -12.76 1.41
C LEU A 31 -0.55 -12.15 0.12
N LEU A 32 0.76 -12.04 0.01
CA LEU A 32 1.44 -11.70 -1.25
C LEU A 32 1.96 -12.97 -1.95
N PRO A 33 1.93 -13.02 -3.29
CA PRO A 33 2.49 -14.14 -4.03
C PRO A 33 4.00 -14.29 -3.77
N GLY A 34 4.50 -15.53 -3.82
CA GLY A 34 5.93 -15.79 -3.82
C GLY A 34 6.53 -15.44 -5.19
N LEU A 35 7.53 -14.56 -5.21
CA LEU A 35 8.27 -14.18 -6.41
C LEU A 35 9.77 -14.44 -6.20
N ASP A 36 10.44 -14.84 -7.25
CA ASP A 36 11.88 -15.13 -7.21
C ASP A 36 12.67 -13.87 -6.84
N GLY A 37 13.63 -14.03 -5.92
CA GLY A 37 14.45 -12.94 -5.40
C GLY A 37 13.77 -12.05 -4.34
N TRP A 38 12.46 -12.22 -4.08
CA TRP A 38 11.72 -11.46 -3.08
C TRP A 38 11.56 -12.26 -1.79
N HIS A 39 12.08 -11.71 -0.71
CA HIS A 39 12.07 -12.36 0.61
C HIS A 39 11.31 -11.54 1.64
N ASN A 40 10.74 -12.22 2.63
CA ASN A 40 10.09 -11.54 3.74
C ASN A 40 11.12 -10.74 4.54
N VAL A 41 10.76 -9.51 4.87
CA VAL A 41 11.54 -8.65 5.76
C VAL A 41 10.88 -8.66 7.13
N PRO A 42 11.66 -8.88 8.22
CA PRO A 42 11.10 -8.73 9.57
C PRO A 42 10.55 -7.32 9.78
N VAL A 43 9.34 -7.23 10.29
CA VAL A 43 8.69 -5.97 10.64
C VAL A 43 8.61 -5.84 12.15
N ALA A 44 8.87 -4.63 12.67
CA ALA A 44 8.78 -4.38 14.10
C ALA A 44 7.31 -4.35 14.54
N SER A 45 7.02 -5.01 15.66
CA SER A 45 5.70 -4.89 16.30
C SER A 45 5.44 -3.44 16.71
N GLY A 46 4.22 -2.98 16.49
CA GLY A 46 3.82 -1.59 16.73
C GLY A 46 4.23 -0.60 15.66
N GLY A 47 4.94 -1.04 14.60
CA GLY A 47 5.39 -0.17 13.49
C GLY A 47 4.32 0.15 12.45
N GLY A 48 3.14 -0.45 12.54
CA GLY A 48 2.04 -0.22 11.60
C GLY A 48 2.19 -0.94 10.26
N ILE A 49 3.28 -1.64 10.02
CA ILE A 49 3.49 -2.46 8.82
C ILE A 49 2.91 -3.85 9.07
N TYR A 50 2.00 -4.29 8.19
CA TYR A 50 1.41 -5.62 8.26
C TYR A 50 2.39 -6.71 7.76
N LEU A 51 2.98 -6.50 6.59
CA LEU A 51 4.05 -7.34 6.05
C LEU A 51 4.92 -6.54 5.06
N ALA A 52 6.16 -6.98 4.89
CA ALA A 52 7.04 -6.42 3.89
C ALA A 52 7.86 -7.51 3.20
N ARG A 53 8.16 -7.29 1.91
CA ARG A 53 9.11 -8.06 1.13
C ARG A 53 10.13 -7.15 0.49
N ALA A 54 11.34 -7.65 0.30
CA ALA A 54 12.37 -6.93 -0.44
C ALA A 54 13.13 -7.88 -1.38
N ASN A 55 13.58 -7.33 -2.50
CA ASN A 55 14.50 -8.02 -3.41
C ASN A 55 15.92 -7.52 -3.12
N THR A 56 16.60 -8.15 -2.17
CA THR A 56 17.93 -7.76 -1.72
C THR A 56 19.02 -8.03 -2.74
N GLU A 57 18.81 -8.96 -3.67
CA GLU A 57 19.72 -9.24 -4.78
C GLU A 57 19.81 -8.07 -5.77
N ARG A 58 18.76 -7.24 -5.81
CA ARG A 58 18.66 -6.04 -6.64
C ARG A 58 18.93 -4.76 -5.84
N ALA A 59 19.51 -4.87 -4.64
CA ALA A 59 19.86 -3.70 -3.84
C ALA A 59 20.99 -2.88 -4.48
N VAL A 60 20.85 -1.56 -4.46
CA VAL A 60 21.86 -0.60 -4.92
C VAL A 60 21.99 0.52 -3.89
N ASP A 61 23.22 0.82 -3.49
CA ASP A 61 23.54 1.87 -2.52
C ASP A 61 22.72 1.76 -1.22
N GLY A 62 22.58 0.53 -0.71
CA GLY A 62 21.90 0.25 0.55
C GLY A 62 20.36 0.31 0.48
N TRP A 63 19.78 0.53 -0.70
CA TRP A 63 18.34 0.52 -0.92
C TRP A 63 17.95 -0.67 -1.81
N ALA A 64 16.89 -1.38 -1.43
CA ALA A 64 16.37 -2.54 -2.18
C ALA A 64 14.92 -2.28 -2.64
N PRO A 65 14.55 -2.79 -3.84
CA PRO A 65 13.15 -2.88 -4.24
C PRO A 65 12.32 -3.55 -3.15
N ASN A 66 11.14 -3.01 -2.86
CA ASN A 66 10.33 -3.51 -1.76
C ASN A 66 8.83 -3.46 -2.07
N ALA A 67 8.09 -4.34 -1.41
CA ALA A 67 6.63 -4.39 -1.41
C ALA A 67 6.17 -4.38 0.05
N VAL A 68 5.38 -3.38 0.41
CA VAL A 68 4.94 -3.15 1.79
C VAL A 68 3.42 -3.15 1.84
N VAL A 69 2.87 -3.92 2.77
CA VAL A 69 1.43 -3.90 3.07
C VAL A 69 1.21 -3.21 4.41
N LEU A 70 0.37 -2.20 4.39
CA LEU A 70 -0.23 -1.60 5.57
C LEU A 70 -1.68 -2.08 5.65
N GLN A 71 -2.17 -2.33 6.84
CA GLN A 71 -3.55 -2.73 7.08
C GLN A 71 -4.03 -2.13 8.38
N GLY A 72 -5.27 -1.66 8.40
CA GLY A 72 -5.88 -1.20 9.62
C GLY A 72 -7.39 -1.21 9.57
N ARG A 73 -7.98 -1.23 10.76
CA ARG A 73 -9.43 -1.18 10.99
C ARG A 73 -9.88 0.23 11.27
N LEU A 74 -10.95 0.64 10.62
CA LEU A 74 -11.66 1.87 10.92
C LEU A 74 -12.71 1.62 12.01
N SER A 75 -12.77 2.49 13.01
CA SER A 75 -13.76 2.37 14.10
C SER A 75 -15.20 2.64 13.63
N ARG A 76 -15.36 3.25 12.46
CA ARG A 76 -16.66 3.57 11.82
C ARG A 76 -16.63 3.18 10.35
N ILE A 77 -17.81 2.90 9.80
CA ILE A 77 -17.97 2.69 8.37
C ILE A 77 -18.10 4.04 7.69
N LEU A 78 -17.11 4.41 6.90
CA LEU A 78 -17.05 5.64 6.13
C LEU A 78 -17.30 5.37 4.64
N PRO A 79 -17.78 6.37 3.88
CA PRO A 79 -18.00 6.22 2.45
C PRO A 79 -16.71 5.87 1.70
N PRO A 80 -16.70 4.80 0.89
CA PRO A 80 -15.50 4.36 0.18
C PRO A 80 -14.92 5.43 -0.75
N GLY A 81 -15.76 6.18 -1.45
CA GLY A 81 -15.30 7.22 -2.38
C GLY A 81 -14.55 8.35 -1.69
N ASP A 82 -14.99 8.73 -0.48
CA ASP A 82 -14.32 9.78 0.29
C ASP A 82 -12.95 9.31 0.79
N LEU A 83 -12.87 8.07 1.30
CA LEU A 83 -11.60 7.48 1.75
C LEU A 83 -10.60 7.35 0.60
N LEU A 84 -11.02 6.77 -0.53
CA LEU A 84 -10.15 6.55 -1.67
C LEU A 84 -9.74 7.85 -2.36
N GLY A 85 -10.64 8.83 -2.43
CA GLY A 85 -10.31 10.15 -2.94
C GLY A 85 -9.24 10.85 -2.11
N ARG A 86 -9.31 10.75 -0.75
CA ARG A 86 -8.27 11.30 0.14
C ARG A 86 -6.96 10.55 0.05
N ALA A 87 -7.01 9.21 -0.06
CA ALA A 87 -5.81 8.39 -0.28
C ALA A 87 -5.07 8.79 -1.57
N HIS A 88 -5.79 9.16 -2.62
CA HIS A 88 -5.19 9.69 -3.84
C HIS A 88 -4.39 10.97 -3.60
N TYR A 89 -4.93 11.93 -2.86
CA TYR A 89 -4.20 13.17 -2.56
C TYR A 89 -2.92 12.91 -1.77
N ASP A 90 -2.91 11.94 -0.85
CA ASP A 90 -1.72 11.57 -0.10
C ASP A 90 -0.60 11.05 -1.02
N THR A 91 -0.95 10.23 -2.01
CA THR A 91 0.01 9.75 -3.02
C THR A 91 0.54 10.91 -3.87
N ALA A 92 -0.32 11.85 -4.27
CA ALA A 92 0.05 13.02 -5.06
C ALA A 92 1.02 13.99 -4.33
N ASN A 93 1.14 13.87 -3.01
CA ASN A 93 2.07 14.68 -2.21
C ASN A 93 3.48 14.10 -2.12
N LEU A 94 3.79 12.99 -2.79
CA LEU A 94 5.15 12.48 -2.88
C LEU A 94 6.07 13.49 -3.61
N PRO A 95 7.35 13.61 -3.21
CA PRO A 95 8.28 14.58 -3.82
C PRO A 95 8.45 14.34 -5.32
N ALA A 96 8.25 15.38 -6.14
CA ALA A 96 8.33 15.32 -7.61
C ALA A 96 7.45 14.22 -8.22
N TRP A 97 6.27 13.99 -7.64
CA TRP A 97 5.33 12.97 -8.12
C TRP A 97 4.92 13.24 -9.57
N ASP A 98 5.09 12.24 -10.42
CA ASP A 98 4.61 12.18 -11.79
C ASP A 98 3.72 10.96 -11.97
N GLU A 99 2.39 11.21 -11.99
CA GLU A 99 1.38 10.16 -12.04
C GLU A 99 1.21 9.65 -13.47
N GLU A 100 1.39 8.35 -13.67
CA GLU A 100 1.22 7.71 -14.97
C GLU A 100 -0.16 7.05 -15.12
N VAL A 101 -0.64 6.41 -14.04
CA VAL A 101 -1.92 5.70 -14.01
C VAL A 101 -2.67 5.98 -12.72
N ARG A 102 -3.97 6.17 -12.84
CA ARG A 102 -4.91 6.20 -11.72
C ARG A 102 -6.19 5.50 -12.11
N SER A 103 -6.69 4.59 -11.24
CA SER A 103 -7.93 3.88 -11.44
C SER A 103 -8.69 3.70 -10.13
N PHE A 104 -9.99 3.99 -10.15
CA PHE A 104 -10.92 3.69 -9.06
C PHE A 104 -11.76 2.43 -9.35
N GLU A 105 -11.34 1.61 -10.29
CA GLU A 105 -11.99 0.34 -10.59
C GLU A 105 -11.95 -0.60 -9.39
N ARG A 106 -13.00 -1.39 -9.23
CA ARG A 106 -13.05 -2.40 -8.16
C ARG A 106 -11.96 -3.44 -8.35
N TRP A 107 -11.30 -3.77 -7.27
CA TRP A 107 -10.32 -4.85 -7.24
C TRP A 107 -10.92 -6.08 -6.57
N HIS A 108 -11.04 -7.18 -7.31
CA HIS A 108 -11.69 -8.43 -6.84
C HIS A 108 -13.05 -8.18 -6.14
N GLY A 109 -13.84 -7.25 -6.66
CA GLY A 109 -15.15 -6.91 -6.10
C GLY A 109 -15.15 -5.91 -4.94
N HIS A 110 -13.99 -5.49 -4.43
CA HIS A 110 -13.84 -4.47 -3.39
C HIS A 110 -13.66 -3.06 -3.97
N PRO A 111 -14.19 -2.01 -3.32
CA PRO A 111 -13.81 -0.65 -3.67
C PRO A 111 -12.30 -0.48 -3.57
N SER A 112 -11.68 0.11 -4.57
CA SER A 112 -10.24 0.27 -4.62
C SER A 112 -9.79 1.54 -5.34
N LEU A 113 -8.55 1.93 -5.06
CA LEU A 113 -7.77 2.91 -5.80
C LEU A 113 -6.45 2.25 -6.20
N PHE A 114 -6.09 2.34 -7.47
CA PHE A 114 -4.77 2.04 -7.97
C PHE A 114 -4.11 3.30 -8.47
N VAL A 115 -2.86 3.52 -8.09
CA VAL A 115 -2.04 4.63 -8.56
C VAL A 115 -0.65 4.10 -8.93
N GLU A 116 -0.12 4.61 -10.02
CA GLU A 116 1.20 4.28 -10.53
C GLU A 116 1.89 5.55 -10.98
N GLY A 117 3.17 5.67 -10.69
CA GLY A 117 3.97 6.82 -11.09
C GLY A 117 5.37 6.80 -10.52
N THR A 118 6.09 7.89 -10.78
CA THR A 118 7.47 8.09 -10.32
C THR A 118 7.56 9.23 -9.31
N TYR A 119 8.57 9.15 -8.45
CA TYR A 119 8.87 10.20 -7.47
C TYR A 119 10.36 10.20 -7.11
N GLU A 120 10.82 11.28 -6.48
CA GLU A 120 12.21 11.42 -6.05
C GLU A 120 12.33 11.20 -4.53
N HIS A 121 13.29 10.38 -4.12
CA HIS A 121 13.59 10.19 -2.70
C HIS A 121 15.10 10.03 -2.50
N GLU A 122 15.71 10.88 -1.67
CA GLU A 122 17.15 10.84 -1.38
C GLU A 122 18.03 10.75 -2.66
N SER A 123 17.74 11.60 -3.65
CA SER A 123 18.44 11.64 -4.95
C SER A 123 18.27 10.38 -5.80
N ARG A 124 17.29 9.54 -5.49
CA ARG A 124 16.90 8.38 -6.30
C ARG A 124 15.58 8.67 -7.01
N SER A 125 15.51 8.34 -8.29
CA SER A 125 14.26 8.28 -9.01
C SER A 125 13.63 6.91 -8.80
N LEU A 126 12.45 6.88 -8.22
CA LEU A 126 11.73 5.68 -7.84
C LEU A 126 10.42 5.60 -8.62
N PHE A 127 10.07 4.38 -9.01
CA PHE A 127 8.76 4.04 -9.54
C PHE A 127 7.98 3.29 -8.46
N CYS A 128 6.72 3.62 -8.28
CA CYS A 128 5.87 2.87 -7.37
C CYS A 128 4.48 2.61 -7.94
N THR A 129 3.93 1.48 -7.53
CA THR A 129 2.51 1.17 -7.61
C THR A 129 1.91 1.16 -6.21
N THR A 130 0.75 1.76 -6.05
CA THR A 130 0.02 1.72 -4.77
C THR A 130 -1.42 1.29 -5.02
N ARG A 131 -1.84 0.24 -4.33
CA ARG A 131 -3.22 -0.24 -4.30
C ARG A 131 -3.82 -0.01 -2.91
N TYR A 132 -4.90 0.74 -2.83
CA TYR A 132 -5.76 0.78 -1.66
C TYR A 132 -6.99 -0.08 -1.91
N VAL A 133 -7.35 -0.93 -0.93
CA VAL A 133 -8.53 -1.79 -0.97
C VAL A 133 -9.34 -1.60 0.29
N LEU A 134 -10.63 -1.38 0.16
CA LEU A 134 -11.55 -1.28 1.28
C LEU A 134 -12.33 -2.58 1.41
N VAL A 135 -12.12 -3.28 2.51
CA VAL A 135 -12.78 -4.56 2.82
C VAL A 135 -13.78 -4.35 3.93
N ARG A 136 -15.04 -4.68 3.68
CA ARG A 136 -16.10 -4.67 4.68
C ARG A 136 -16.51 -6.11 4.99
N ASN A 137 -16.47 -6.47 6.26
CA ASN A 137 -16.95 -7.73 6.78
C ASN A 137 -17.80 -7.52 8.05
N GLN A 138 -18.12 -8.60 8.77
CA GLN A 138 -18.91 -8.54 10.00
C GLN A 138 -18.18 -7.78 11.13
N GLN A 139 -16.86 -7.69 11.07
CA GLN A 139 -16.02 -7.06 12.09
C GLN A 139 -15.83 -5.55 11.85
N GLY A 140 -16.19 -5.05 10.65
CA GLY A 140 -16.11 -3.63 10.34
C GLY A 140 -15.57 -3.31 8.96
N LEU A 141 -14.98 -2.14 8.84
CA LEU A 141 -14.32 -1.65 7.63
C LEU A 141 -12.81 -1.66 7.82
N PHE A 142 -12.11 -2.29 6.90
CA PHE A 142 -10.66 -2.37 6.86
C PHE A 142 -10.13 -1.66 5.63
N MET A 143 -9.01 -0.98 5.79
CA MET A 143 -8.25 -0.40 4.70
C MET A 143 -6.92 -1.13 4.59
N ILE A 144 -6.64 -1.62 3.39
CA ILE A 144 -5.42 -2.34 3.04
C ILE A 144 -4.72 -1.53 1.97
N GLN A 145 -3.43 -1.28 2.16
CA GLN A 145 -2.59 -0.59 1.20
C GLN A 145 -1.39 -1.48 0.85
N LEU A 146 -1.23 -1.79 -0.42
CA LEU A 146 -0.02 -2.41 -0.97
C LEU A 146 0.74 -1.35 -1.74
N THR A 147 1.98 -1.09 -1.38
CA THR A 147 2.90 -0.26 -2.17
C THR A 147 4.10 -1.08 -2.58
N THR A 148 4.33 -1.18 -3.89
CA THR A 148 5.56 -1.78 -4.44
C THR A 148 6.41 -0.67 -5.01
N THR A 149 7.67 -0.58 -4.57
CA THR A 149 8.60 0.46 -4.99
C THR A 149 9.84 -0.18 -5.59
N ILE A 150 10.21 0.28 -6.77
CA ILE A 150 11.41 -0.14 -7.50
C ILE A 150 12.17 1.10 -7.98
N ARG A 151 13.42 0.95 -8.40
CA ARG A 151 14.15 2.05 -9.05
C ARG A 151 13.60 2.27 -10.46
N SER A 152 13.49 3.52 -10.89
CA SER A 152 13.04 3.84 -12.24
C SER A 152 13.95 3.27 -13.32
N ASP A 153 15.27 3.16 -13.06
CA ASP A 153 16.24 2.56 -13.95
C ASP A 153 16.23 1.01 -13.95
N GLY A 154 15.48 0.39 -13.05
CA GLY A 154 15.26 -1.06 -12.96
C GLY A 154 13.86 -1.52 -13.39
N MET A 155 13.05 -0.65 -13.97
CA MET A 155 11.65 -0.94 -14.33
C MET A 155 11.51 -2.12 -15.29
N ASP A 156 12.38 -2.25 -16.28
CA ASP A 156 12.29 -3.30 -17.31
C ASP A 156 12.29 -4.72 -16.71
N ASP A 157 13.01 -4.90 -15.59
CA ASP A 157 13.15 -6.20 -14.96
C ASP A 157 12.10 -6.46 -13.85
N LEU A 158 11.68 -5.42 -13.13
CA LEU A 158 10.88 -5.55 -11.91
C LEU A 158 9.44 -5.02 -12.03
N TYR A 159 9.11 -4.36 -13.13
CA TYR A 159 7.77 -3.85 -13.40
C TYR A 159 6.72 -4.98 -13.39
N ALA A 160 7.04 -6.12 -14.00
CA ALA A 160 6.16 -7.29 -14.01
C ALA A 160 5.92 -7.84 -12.59
N ASP A 161 6.93 -7.80 -11.72
CA ASP A 161 6.80 -8.22 -10.32
C ASP A 161 5.84 -7.32 -9.56
N ALA A 162 5.93 -5.98 -9.76
CA ALA A 162 5.01 -5.03 -9.16
C ALA A 162 3.56 -5.30 -9.59
N GLY A 163 3.33 -5.57 -10.88
CA GLY A 163 2.03 -5.97 -11.41
C GLY A 163 1.53 -7.27 -10.80
N THR A 164 2.40 -8.26 -10.62
CA THR A 164 2.04 -9.56 -10.03
C THR A 164 1.70 -9.41 -8.55
N PHE A 165 2.41 -8.59 -7.78
CA PHE A 165 2.02 -8.31 -6.41
C PHE A 165 0.62 -7.70 -6.32
N ASP A 166 0.28 -6.76 -7.21
CA ASP A 166 -1.04 -6.13 -7.24
C ASP A 166 -2.14 -7.13 -7.65
N SER A 167 -1.93 -7.89 -8.74
CA SER A 167 -2.97 -8.78 -9.27
C SER A 167 -3.21 -10.03 -8.41
N ASP A 168 -2.15 -10.57 -7.82
CA ASP A 168 -2.16 -11.87 -7.14
C ASP A 168 -2.16 -11.77 -5.61
N MET A 169 -2.17 -10.54 -5.06
CA MET A 169 -2.46 -10.32 -3.64
C MET A 169 -3.79 -10.99 -3.29
N ARG A 170 -3.87 -11.67 -2.16
CA ARG A 170 -5.11 -12.28 -1.67
C ARG A 170 -5.48 -11.73 -0.31
N ILE A 171 -6.77 -11.51 -0.12
CA ILE A 171 -7.38 -11.08 1.15
C ILE A 171 -8.38 -12.18 1.54
N ILE A 172 -8.19 -12.76 2.73
CA ILE A 172 -8.96 -13.88 3.26
C ILE A 172 -9.64 -13.47 4.57
#